data_865f0ce55165e922c5879b3e80b75bb9
#
_entry.id   865f0ce55165e922c5879b3e80b75bb9
#
_cell.length_a   1.000
_cell.length_b   1.000
_cell.length_c   1.000
_cell.angle_alpha   90.00
_cell.angle_beta   90.00
_cell.angle_gamma   90.00
#
_symmetry.space_group_name_H-M   'P 1'
#
loop_
_entity.id
_entity.type
_entity.pdbx_description
1 polymer ?
#
loop_
_entity_poly.entity_id
_entity_poly.type
_entity_poly.pdbx_seq_one_letter_code
_entity_poly.pdbx_strand_id
1 'polypeptide(L)'
;MLLAVTASSAAWAANTLNLSYEVVGLYDDKSYDTPNYYLVLSDSESARYDNKTGSVKLDAGYIVVLDLYNLPSDPLALQPGTYESSDAMTKFTVNPDESKVQLYIAGKPKTAAIESPVVVSVDKDGVYTVTATAVDPFTKDPLDLKYVGRLPIVNVNEKPASFPMLKKDLLNLNLDKGGIAYYYGVTDYSNNGVTYLNLYSEKFDQTTGSLVGDGINLAMMIAHKRMNRTTYCIEGGTYVDAKT
;
A
#
# COMPACT_ATOMS: atom_id res chain seq x y z
N MET A 1 -53.91 9.16 30.00
CA MET A 1 -52.52 9.60 30.28
C MET A 1 -51.57 8.58 29.66
N LEU A 2 -51.08 8.91 28.46
CA LEU A 2 -50.22 8.02 27.68
C LEU A 2 -48.77 8.35 28.07
N LEU A 3 -48.05 7.41 28.68
CA LEU A 3 -46.59 7.56 28.93
C LEU A 3 -45.88 7.22 27.65
N ALA A 4 -45.27 8.23 26.99
CA ALA A 4 -44.33 8.01 25.93
C ALA A 4 -42.98 7.59 26.52
N VAL A 5 -42.64 6.33 26.34
CA VAL A 5 -41.28 5.84 26.64
C VAL A 5 -40.40 6.25 25.46
N THR A 6 -39.59 7.29 25.62
CA THR A 6 -38.54 7.64 24.68
C THR A 6 -37.36 6.68 24.95
N ALA A 7 -37.21 5.67 24.11
CA ALA A 7 -35.98 4.89 24.07
C ALA A 7 -34.87 5.78 23.52
N SER A 8 -34.00 6.31 24.39
CA SER A 8 -32.74 6.91 23.99
C SER A 8 -31.82 5.77 23.54
N SER A 9 -31.64 5.62 22.23
CA SER A 9 -30.55 4.83 21.70
C SER A 9 -29.27 5.55 22.09
N ALA A 10 -28.53 5.02 23.07
CA ALA A 10 -27.15 5.41 23.29
C ALA A 10 -26.39 5.04 22.02
N ALA A 11 -26.07 6.02 21.20
CA ALA A 11 -25.12 5.84 20.12
C ALA A 11 -23.77 5.54 20.79
N TRP A 12 -23.35 4.29 20.76
CA TRP A 12 -22.01 3.91 21.14
C TRP A 12 -21.06 4.64 20.20
N ALA A 13 -20.14 5.43 20.74
CA ALA A 13 -19.10 6.02 19.92
C ALA A 13 -18.29 4.87 19.30
N ALA A 14 -18.29 4.79 17.97
CA ALA A 14 -17.50 3.79 17.28
C ALA A 14 -16.01 4.00 17.61
N ASN A 15 -15.30 2.92 17.89
CA ASN A 15 -13.85 2.98 18.08
C ASN A 15 -13.19 3.20 16.72
N THR A 16 -12.32 4.20 16.62
CA THR A 16 -11.57 4.45 15.39
C THR A 16 -10.28 3.65 15.37
N LEU A 17 -10.15 2.74 14.41
CA LEU A 17 -8.90 2.06 14.10
C LEU A 17 -8.07 2.90 13.12
N ASN A 18 -6.99 3.48 13.62
CA ASN A 18 -6.06 4.23 12.80
C ASN A 18 -5.02 3.30 12.18
N LEU A 19 -5.07 3.16 10.87
CA LEU A 19 -4.14 2.38 10.08
C LEU A 19 -2.99 3.29 9.65
N SER A 20 -1.79 3.02 10.13
CA SER A 20 -0.61 3.88 9.90
C SER A 20 0.33 3.35 8.83
N TYR A 21 0.14 2.10 8.42
CA TYR A 21 1.06 1.41 7.51
C TYR A 21 0.28 0.78 6.34
N GLU A 22 0.75 1.07 5.12
CA GLU A 22 0.38 0.25 3.97
C GLU A 22 1.38 -0.91 3.91
N VAL A 23 0.89 -2.10 3.84
CA VAL A 23 1.70 -3.31 3.76
C VAL A 23 2.04 -3.60 2.31
N VAL A 24 1.05 -3.43 1.43
CA VAL A 24 1.19 -3.54 -0.02
C VAL A 24 0.04 -2.82 -0.73
N GLY A 25 0.35 -2.19 -1.86
CA GLY A 25 -0.62 -1.69 -2.84
C GLY A 25 -0.31 -2.28 -4.21
N LEU A 26 -1.23 -3.04 -4.77
CA LEU A 26 -1.06 -3.69 -6.07
C LEU A 26 -2.13 -3.18 -7.05
N TYR A 27 -1.76 -3.04 -8.32
CA TYR A 27 -2.65 -2.75 -9.42
C TYR A 27 -2.55 -3.88 -10.45
N ASP A 28 -3.70 -4.40 -10.89
CA ASP A 28 -3.82 -5.42 -11.92
C ASP A 28 -4.89 -5.02 -12.94
N ASP A 29 -4.49 -4.88 -14.20
CA ASP A 29 -5.37 -4.54 -15.34
C ASP A 29 -5.59 -5.70 -16.30
N LYS A 30 -5.16 -6.92 -15.96
CA LYS A 30 -5.22 -8.08 -16.86
C LYS A 30 -6.05 -9.23 -16.37
N SER A 31 -6.22 -9.34 -15.06
CA SER A 31 -6.95 -10.48 -14.46
C SER A 31 -8.45 -10.28 -14.43
N TYR A 32 -8.92 -9.03 -14.62
CA TYR A 32 -10.34 -8.65 -14.52
C TYR A 32 -10.74 -7.72 -15.66
N ASP A 33 -12.02 -7.65 -15.98
CA ASP A 33 -12.57 -6.72 -16.99
C ASP A 33 -12.43 -5.25 -16.56
N THR A 34 -12.51 -4.99 -15.25
CA THR A 34 -12.21 -3.70 -14.64
C THR A 34 -10.92 -3.82 -13.84
N PRO A 35 -9.95 -2.91 -14.02
CA PRO A 35 -8.71 -2.93 -13.25
C PRO A 35 -8.93 -2.97 -11.74
N ASN A 36 -8.12 -3.77 -11.08
CA ASN A 36 -8.17 -4.05 -9.66
C ASN A 36 -7.06 -3.33 -8.90
N TYR A 37 -7.41 -2.84 -7.71
CA TYR A 37 -6.48 -2.33 -6.71
C TYR A 37 -6.60 -3.16 -5.43
N TYR A 38 -5.57 -3.92 -5.12
CA TYR A 38 -5.50 -4.69 -3.89
C TYR A 38 -4.64 -3.96 -2.87
N LEU A 39 -5.27 -3.47 -1.79
CA LEU A 39 -4.59 -2.73 -0.74
C LEU A 39 -4.58 -3.54 0.56
N VAL A 40 -3.44 -3.59 1.21
CA VAL A 40 -3.31 -4.12 2.57
C VAL A 40 -2.77 -3.04 3.47
N LEU A 41 -3.55 -2.67 4.47
CA LEU A 41 -3.27 -1.62 5.44
C LEU A 41 -3.15 -2.24 6.84
N SER A 42 -2.34 -1.64 7.73
CA SER A 42 -2.13 -2.14 9.09
C SER A 42 -1.97 -1.01 10.11
N ASP A 43 -2.30 -1.28 11.35
CA ASP A 43 -1.94 -0.47 12.51
C ASP A 43 -0.51 -0.77 13.02
N SER A 44 0.11 -1.84 12.53
CA SER A 44 1.41 -2.35 12.98
C SER A 44 2.48 -2.29 11.90
N GLU A 45 3.66 -1.78 12.25
CA GLU A 45 4.83 -1.80 11.38
C GLU A 45 5.41 -3.20 11.15
N SER A 46 5.02 -4.18 11.96
CA SER A 46 5.51 -5.56 11.85
C SER A 46 4.76 -6.40 10.82
N ALA A 47 3.65 -5.89 10.26
CA ALA A 47 2.91 -6.59 9.21
C ALA A 47 3.76 -6.81 7.94
N ARG A 48 3.68 -8.00 7.34
CA ARG A 48 4.45 -8.43 6.17
C ARG A 48 3.52 -9.02 5.13
N TYR A 49 3.80 -8.73 3.87
CA TYR A 49 3.14 -9.37 2.73
C TYR A 49 4.10 -10.36 2.07
N ASP A 50 3.63 -11.57 1.86
CA ASP A 50 4.37 -12.62 1.18
C ASP A 50 3.93 -12.67 -0.29
N ASN A 51 4.75 -12.12 -1.19
CA ASN A 51 4.46 -12.04 -2.62
C ASN A 51 4.33 -13.40 -3.31
N LYS A 52 4.84 -14.48 -2.70
CA LYS A 52 4.76 -15.82 -3.29
C LYS A 52 3.42 -16.48 -3.00
N THR A 53 2.88 -16.24 -1.81
CA THR A 53 1.65 -16.88 -1.34
C THR A 53 0.45 -15.92 -1.35
N GLY A 54 0.67 -14.62 -1.54
CA GLY A 54 -0.36 -13.58 -1.41
C GLY A 54 -0.85 -13.40 0.02
N SER A 55 -0.15 -13.95 1.01
CA SER A 55 -0.60 -13.95 2.40
C SER A 55 0.04 -12.81 3.21
N VAL A 56 -0.69 -12.36 4.24
CA VAL A 56 -0.18 -11.40 5.20
C VAL A 56 0.23 -12.12 6.48
N LYS A 57 1.36 -11.72 7.06
CA LYS A 57 1.87 -12.24 8.34
C LYS A 57 1.92 -11.09 9.35
N LEU A 58 1.36 -11.35 10.52
CA LEU A 58 1.36 -10.43 11.66
C LEU A 58 1.19 -11.24 12.94
N ASP A 59 1.94 -10.93 14.01
CA ASP A 59 1.78 -11.60 15.30
C ASP A 59 0.61 -11.03 16.10
N ALA A 60 0.49 -9.71 16.15
CA ALA A 60 -0.58 -9.01 16.85
C ALA A 60 -0.88 -7.66 16.19
N GLY A 61 -2.16 -7.28 16.12
CA GLY A 61 -2.63 -6.03 15.53
C GLY A 61 -3.67 -6.27 14.44
N TYR A 62 -4.00 -5.22 13.71
CA TYR A 62 -5.03 -5.25 12.67
C TYR A 62 -4.43 -5.20 11.27
N ILE A 63 -5.06 -5.94 10.39
CA ILE A 63 -4.90 -5.87 8.93
C ILE A 63 -6.25 -5.53 8.32
N VAL A 64 -6.27 -4.58 7.42
CA VAL A 64 -7.42 -4.29 6.56
C VAL A 64 -7.01 -4.59 5.13
N VAL A 65 -7.76 -5.47 4.49
CA VAL A 65 -7.62 -5.81 3.06
C VAL A 65 -8.75 -5.13 2.33
N LEU A 66 -8.45 -4.43 1.25
CA LEU A 66 -9.42 -3.79 0.37
C LEU A 66 -9.15 -4.22 -1.08
N ASP A 67 -10.15 -4.79 -1.71
CA ASP A 67 -10.15 -5.23 -3.10
C ASP A 67 -11.06 -4.29 -3.91
N LEU A 68 -10.46 -3.27 -4.53
CA LEU A 68 -11.15 -2.13 -5.14
C LEU A 68 -11.07 -2.19 -6.66
N TYR A 69 -12.14 -1.80 -7.35
CA TYR A 69 -12.21 -1.79 -8.82
C TYR A 69 -12.43 -0.39 -9.36
N ASN A 70 -11.61 0.03 -10.32
CA ASN A 70 -11.77 1.31 -10.99
C ASN A 70 -11.04 1.36 -12.34
N LEU A 71 -11.36 2.39 -13.14
CA LEU A 71 -10.69 2.74 -14.39
C LEU A 71 -9.91 4.05 -14.20
N PRO A 72 -8.67 4.00 -13.72
CA PRO A 72 -7.88 5.20 -13.47
C PRO A 72 -7.31 5.77 -14.76
N SER A 73 -7.01 7.07 -14.75
CA SER A 73 -6.17 7.69 -15.77
C SER A 73 -4.68 7.41 -15.55
N ASP A 74 -4.31 7.14 -14.29
CA ASP A 74 -2.95 6.75 -13.87
C ASP A 74 -3.05 5.44 -13.07
N PRO A 75 -2.50 4.31 -13.59
CA PRO A 75 -2.52 3.01 -12.91
C PRO A 75 -1.87 3.01 -11.53
N LEU A 76 -0.92 3.89 -11.29
CA LEU A 76 -0.22 3.98 -10.01
C LEU A 76 -0.90 4.92 -9.00
N ALA A 77 -2.07 5.47 -9.35
CA ALA A 77 -2.85 6.36 -8.51
C ALA A 77 -4.27 5.83 -8.29
N LEU A 78 -4.58 5.44 -7.05
CA LEU A 78 -5.95 5.07 -6.69
C LEU A 78 -6.87 6.29 -6.86
N GLN A 79 -7.93 6.15 -7.65
CA GLN A 79 -8.84 7.26 -7.93
C GLN A 79 -9.69 7.59 -6.70
N PRO A 80 -9.79 8.87 -6.30
CA PRO A 80 -10.69 9.29 -5.23
C PRO A 80 -12.16 9.06 -5.60
N GLY A 81 -12.96 8.70 -4.61
CA GLY A 81 -14.39 8.44 -4.77
C GLY A 81 -14.95 7.51 -3.70
N THR A 82 -16.22 7.17 -3.84
CA THR A 82 -16.91 6.19 -3.00
C THR A 82 -16.96 4.87 -3.76
N TYR A 83 -16.45 3.82 -3.15
CA TYR A 83 -16.45 2.46 -3.67
C TYR A 83 -17.56 1.69 -2.97
N GLU A 84 -18.61 1.41 -3.69
CA GLU A 84 -19.78 0.67 -3.17
C GLU A 84 -19.50 -0.84 -3.07
N SER A 85 -20.07 -1.49 -2.06
CA SER A 85 -19.93 -2.94 -1.89
C SER A 85 -20.66 -3.67 -3.01
N SER A 86 -19.94 -4.45 -3.82
CA SER A 86 -20.51 -5.20 -4.94
C SER A 86 -19.56 -6.30 -5.41
N ASP A 87 -20.12 -7.46 -5.70
CA ASP A 87 -19.45 -8.60 -6.36
C ASP A 87 -19.33 -8.44 -7.88
N ALA A 88 -19.93 -7.38 -8.43
CA ALA A 88 -19.92 -7.13 -9.88
C ALA A 88 -18.56 -6.67 -10.42
N MET A 89 -17.60 -6.33 -9.57
CA MET A 89 -16.24 -5.93 -9.94
C MET A 89 -16.19 -4.82 -11.01
N THR A 90 -17.05 -3.82 -10.86
CA THR A 90 -17.17 -2.71 -11.79
C THR A 90 -16.53 -1.44 -11.23
N LYS A 91 -16.51 -0.38 -12.04
CA LYS A 91 -15.96 0.92 -11.64
C LYS A 91 -16.58 1.43 -10.32
N PHE A 92 -15.73 1.86 -9.37
CA PHE A 92 -16.11 2.31 -8.03
C PHE A 92 -16.83 1.25 -7.20
N THR A 93 -16.35 0.01 -7.26
CA THR A 93 -16.81 -1.04 -6.36
C THR A 93 -15.67 -1.57 -5.47
N VAL A 94 -16.05 -2.08 -4.31
CA VAL A 94 -15.23 -2.87 -3.41
C VAL A 94 -15.83 -4.28 -3.32
N ASN A 95 -15.02 -5.29 -3.57
CA ASN A 95 -15.44 -6.68 -3.51
C ASN A 95 -15.62 -7.12 -2.05
N PRO A 96 -16.84 -7.44 -1.60
CA PRO A 96 -17.10 -7.80 -0.21
C PRO A 96 -16.51 -9.15 0.21
N ASP A 97 -16.29 -10.08 -0.73
CA ASP A 97 -15.77 -11.42 -0.43
C ASP A 97 -14.28 -11.40 -0.13
N GLU A 98 -13.55 -10.48 -0.75
CA GLU A 98 -12.10 -10.32 -0.58
C GLU A 98 -11.71 -9.21 0.41
N SER A 99 -12.59 -8.22 0.61
CA SER A 99 -12.33 -7.10 1.52
C SER A 99 -12.72 -7.42 2.95
N LYS A 100 -11.80 -7.21 3.89
CA LYS A 100 -11.97 -7.67 5.27
C LYS A 100 -11.09 -6.94 6.28
N VAL A 101 -11.53 -6.97 7.53
CA VAL A 101 -10.72 -6.63 8.70
C VAL A 101 -10.27 -7.92 9.37
N GLN A 102 -9.01 -8.01 9.72
CA GLN A 102 -8.41 -9.15 10.41
C GLN A 102 -7.70 -8.67 11.67
N LEU A 103 -8.10 -9.18 12.82
CA LEU A 103 -7.37 -9.01 14.08
C LEU A 103 -6.49 -10.23 14.31
N TYR A 104 -5.19 -10.03 14.36
CA TYR A 104 -4.21 -11.06 14.65
C TYR A 104 -3.92 -11.13 16.15
N ILE A 105 -4.00 -12.34 16.70
CA ILE A 105 -3.68 -12.67 18.08
C ILE A 105 -2.78 -13.90 18.05
N ALA A 106 -1.53 -13.75 18.50
CA ALA A 106 -0.51 -14.80 18.44
C ALA A 106 -0.39 -15.45 17.03
N GLY A 107 -0.31 -14.62 16.01
CA GLY A 107 -0.18 -15.04 14.61
C GLY A 107 -1.43 -15.62 13.96
N LYS A 108 -2.57 -15.65 14.67
CA LYS A 108 -3.83 -16.21 14.15
C LYS A 108 -4.87 -15.11 13.89
N PRO A 109 -5.39 -14.97 12.67
CA PRO A 109 -6.39 -13.97 12.35
C PRO A 109 -7.79 -14.38 12.80
N LYS A 110 -8.54 -13.41 13.33
CA LYS A 110 -9.99 -13.40 13.36
C LYS A 110 -10.47 -12.38 12.34
N THR A 111 -11.49 -12.71 11.57
CA THR A 111 -11.90 -11.91 10.41
C THR A 111 -13.33 -11.39 10.57
N ALA A 112 -13.57 -10.17 10.07
CA ALA A 112 -14.88 -9.57 9.88
C ALA A 112 -14.95 -8.89 8.51
N ALA A 113 -16.17 -8.75 7.96
CA ALA A 113 -16.39 -8.05 6.71
C ALA A 113 -16.29 -6.53 6.86
N ILE A 114 -16.08 -5.83 5.75
CA ILE A 114 -16.30 -4.39 5.64
C ILE A 114 -17.80 -4.17 5.47
N GLU A 115 -18.40 -3.27 6.25
CA GLU A 115 -19.87 -3.09 6.32
C GLU A 115 -20.38 -1.87 5.55
N SER A 116 -19.50 -0.95 5.17
CA SER A 116 -19.87 0.26 4.46
C SER A 116 -19.12 0.40 3.14
N PRO A 117 -19.54 1.32 2.27
CA PRO A 117 -18.70 1.77 1.17
C PRO A 117 -17.34 2.23 1.67
N VAL A 118 -16.31 2.02 0.85
CA VAL A 118 -14.97 2.54 1.09
C VAL A 118 -14.87 3.93 0.46
N VAL A 119 -14.58 4.95 1.27
CA VAL A 119 -14.41 6.31 0.78
C VAL A 119 -12.93 6.64 0.68
N VAL A 120 -12.51 7.04 -0.51
CA VAL A 120 -11.13 7.43 -0.83
C VAL A 120 -11.10 8.90 -1.18
N SER A 121 -10.22 9.66 -0.57
CA SER A 121 -9.89 11.03 -0.95
C SER A 121 -8.37 11.20 -1.02
N VAL A 122 -7.91 12.19 -1.79
CA VAL A 122 -6.50 12.54 -1.91
C VAL A 122 -6.37 14.06 -1.84
N ASP A 123 -5.40 14.56 -1.11
CA ASP A 123 -5.12 15.98 -1.03
C ASP A 123 -4.15 16.43 -2.14
N LYS A 124 -3.87 17.76 -2.18
CA LYS A 124 -2.94 18.37 -3.15
C LYS A 124 -1.50 17.88 -3.06
N ASP A 125 -1.12 17.29 -1.92
CA ASP A 125 0.24 16.79 -1.65
C ASP A 125 0.35 15.27 -1.92
N GLY A 126 -0.74 14.67 -2.44
CA GLY A 126 -0.82 13.24 -2.77
C GLY A 126 -0.98 12.34 -1.54
N VAL A 127 -1.50 12.89 -0.43
CA VAL A 127 -1.82 12.13 0.78
C VAL A 127 -3.25 11.62 0.68
N TYR A 128 -3.40 10.33 0.73
CA TYR A 128 -4.69 9.64 0.71
C TYR A 128 -5.32 9.60 2.10
N THR A 129 -6.63 9.74 2.13
CA THR A 129 -7.46 9.33 3.27
C THR A 129 -8.40 8.25 2.78
N VAL A 130 -8.36 7.07 3.42
CA VAL A 130 -9.26 5.95 3.15
C VAL A 130 -10.05 5.66 4.41
N THR A 131 -11.37 5.64 4.30
CA THR A 131 -12.27 5.35 5.42
C THR A 131 -13.32 4.31 5.03
N ALA A 132 -13.71 3.51 6.01
CA ALA A 132 -14.79 2.53 5.92
C ALA A 132 -15.30 2.21 7.33
N THR A 133 -16.38 1.44 7.45
CA THR A 133 -16.83 0.86 8.71
C THR A 133 -16.83 -0.66 8.66
N ALA A 134 -16.62 -1.26 9.82
CA ALA A 134 -16.64 -2.70 10.02
C ALA A 134 -17.13 -3.00 11.43
N VAL A 135 -17.18 -4.27 11.81
CA VAL A 135 -17.23 -4.68 13.22
C VAL A 135 -15.87 -5.20 13.65
N ASP A 136 -15.53 -4.99 14.91
CA ASP A 136 -14.33 -5.59 15.48
C ASP A 136 -14.43 -7.12 15.40
N PRO A 137 -13.42 -7.82 14.84
CA PRO A 137 -13.48 -9.27 14.67
C PRO A 137 -13.61 -10.06 15.98
N PHE A 138 -13.22 -9.46 17.09
CA PHE A 138 -13.24 -10.11 18.40
C PHE A 138 -14.44 -9.68 19.26
N THR A 139 -14.59 -8.36 19.54
CA THR A 139 -15.62 -7.82 20.44
C THR A 139 -16.98 -7.72 19.78
N LYS A 140 -17.03 -7.61 18.44
CA LYS A 140 -18.23 -7.36 17.63
C LYS A 140 -18.80 -5.95 17.78
N ASP A 141 -18.03 -5.04 18.37
CA ASP A 141 -18.39 -3.63 18.45
C ASP A 141 -18.20 -2.93 17.08
N PRO A 142 -18.92 -1.83 16.81
CA PRO A 142 -18.68 -1.01 15.63
C PRO A 142 -17.24 -0.47 15.60
N LEU A 143 -16.63 -0.51 14.43
CA LEU A 143 -15.24 -0.12 14.19
C LEU A 143 -15.14 0.81 12.98
N ASP A 144 -14.75 2.07 13.21
CA ASP A 144 -14.43 3.00 12.14
C ASP A 144 -12.97 2.78 11.69
N LEU A 145 -12.78 2.53 10.42
CA LEU A 145 -11.47 2.35 9.81
C LEU A 145 -10.99 3.67 9.22
N LYS A 146 -9.76 4.05 9.51
CA LYS A 146 -9.16 5.25 8.94
C LYS A 146 -7.69 5.04 8.62
N TYR A 147 -7.34 5.27 7.37
CA TYR A 147 -5.98 5.36 6.89
C TYR A 147 -5.69 6.78 6.41
N VAL A 148 -4.53 7.32 6.75
CA VAL A 148 -4.02 8.60 6.21
C VAL A 148 -2.56 8.40 5.85
N GLY A 149 -2.22 8.55 4.57
CA GLY A 149 -0.86 8.39 4.09
C GLY A 149 -0.78 8.33 2.57
N ARG A 150 0.42 8.20 2.05
CA ARG A 150 0.60 7.92 0.62
C ARG A 150 0.31 6.45 0.36
N LEU A 151 -0.13 6.12 -0.86
CA LEU A 151 -0.37 4.75 -1.30
C LEU A 151 0.56 4.44 -2.48
N PRO A 152 1.79 3.95 -2.23
CA PRO A 152 2.64 3.46 -3.28
C PRO A 152 2.03 2.18 -3.89
N ILE A 153 1.65 2.27 -5.17
CA ILE A 153 0.99 1.19 -5.90
C ILE A 153 1.97 0.63 -6.92
N VAL A 154 2.05 -0.70 -6.98
CA VAL A 154 2.88 -1.44 -7.94
C VAL A 154 1.98 -2.10 -8.97
N ASN A 155 2.27 -1.89 -10.26
CA ASN A 155 1.61 -2.61 -11.34
C ASN A 155 2.19 -4.02 -11.44
N VAL A 156 1.39 -5.03 -11.11
CA VAL A 156 1.84 -6.44 -11.13
C VAL A 156 2.11 -6.96 -12.54
N ASN A 157 1.59 -6.29 -13.56
CA ASN A 157 1.77 -6.65 -14.97
C ASN A 157 3.03 -6.05 -15.59
N GLU A 158 3.67 -5.12 -14.91
CA GLU A 158 4.94 -4.57 -15.33
C GLU A 158 6.09 -5.49 -14.92
N LYS A 159 6.84 -5.94 -15.91
CA LYS A 159 8.06 -6.69 -15.58
C LYS A 159 9.08 -5.72 -14.99
N PRO A 160 9.73 -6.09 -13.88
CA PRO A 160 10.88 -5.33 -13.41
C PRO A 160 11.88 -5.13 -14.56
N ALA A 161 12.32 -3.90 -14.75
CA ALA A 161 13.32 -3.62 -15.78
C ALA A 161 14.56 -4.49 -15.51
N SER A 162 14.98 -5.26 -16.50
CA SER A 162 16.22 -6.02 -16.38
C SER A 162 17.38 -5.07 -16.66
N PHE A 163 18.25 -4.86 -15.68
CA PHE A 163 19.43 -4.04 -15.84
C PHE A 163 20.65 -4.92 -16.14
N PRO A 164 21.54 -4.50 -17.04
CA PRO A 164 22.80 -5.19 -17.24
C PRO A 164 23.64 -5.09 -15.96
N MET A 165 24.18 -6.21 -15.52
CA MET A 165 25.10 -6.20 -14.37
C MET A 165 26.39 -5.45 -14.68
N LEU A 166 26.85 -4.63 -13.75
CA LEU A 166 28.19 -4.02 -13.84
C LEU A 166 29.24 -5.11 -13.87
N LYS A 167 30.11 -5.05 -14.87
CA LYS A 167 31.18 -6.04 -15.07
C LYS A 167 32.51 -5.62 -14.44
N LYS A 168 32.59 -4.43 -13.90
CA LYS A 168 33.78 -3.85 -13.23
C LYS A 168 33.35 -2.74 -12.27
N ASP A 169 34.21 -2.45 -11.31
CA ASP A 169 34.02 -1.35 -10.39
C ASP A 169 34.04 0.00 -11.14
N LEU A 170 33.12 0.88 -10.75
CA LEU A 170 33.06 2.25 -11.20
C LEU A 170 33.61 3.16 -10.10
N LEU A 171 34.71 3.82 -10.37
CA LEU A 171 35.33 4.75 -9.43
C LEU A 171 34.95 6.20 -9.77
N ASN A 172 34.70 7.01 -8.74
CA ASN A 172 34.40 8.45 -8.87
C ASN A 172 33.21 8.78 -9.77
N LEU A 173 32.17 7.95 -9.73
CA LEU A 173 30.95 8.20 -10.47
C LEU A 173 30.12 9.28 -9.76
N ASN A 174 29.85 10.37 -10.48
CA ASN A 174 28.94 11.42 -10.01
C ASN A 174 27.52 11.15 -10.52
N LEU A 175 26.57 10.96 -9.60
CA LEU A 175 25.15 10.63 -9.88
C LEU A 175 24.24 11.75 -9.37
N ASP A 176 24.59 13.00 -9.66
CA ASP A 176 23.90 14.18 -9.13
C ASP A 176 22.85 14.81 -10.08
N LYS A 177 22.61 14.20 -11.24
CA LYS A 177 21.70 14.76 -12.27
C LYS A 177 20.24 14.34 -12.11
N GLY A 178 19.97 13.51 -11.15
CA GLY A 178 18.62 13.10 -10.80
C GLY A 178 18.54 11.71 -10.21
N GLY A 179 17.36 11.35 -9.72
CA GLY A 179 17.07 10.03 -9.20
C GLY A 179 15.58 9.78 -9.14
N ILE A 180 15.22 8.51 -9.19
CA ILE A 180 13.86 8.03 -8.97
C ILE A 180 13.92 6.98 -7.87
N ALA A 181 12.99 7.04 -6.94
CA ALA A 181 12.86 6.04 -5.88
C ALA A 181 11.43 5.48 -5.87
N TYR A 182 11.32 4.17 -5.91
CA TYR A 182 10.06 3.44 -5.77
C TYR A 182 10.10 2.59 -4.51
N TYR A 183 9.18 2.81 -3.60
CA TYR A 183 9.04 1.99 -2.41
C TYR A 183 8.06 0.83 -2.65
N TYR A 184 8.55 -0.39 -2.60
CA TYR A 184 7.78 -1.61 -2.82
C TYR A 184 7.11 -2.17 -1.56
N GLY A 185 7.25 -1.48 -0.43
CA GLY A 185 6.77 -2.02 0.84
C GLY A 185 7.69 -3.10 1.40
N VAL A 186 7.14 -3.92 2.29
CA VAL A 186 7.85 -5.04 2.89
C VAL A 186 7.65 -6.28 2.02
N THR A 187 8.76 -6.87 1.58
CA THR A 187 8.79 -8.04 0.70
C THR A 187 9.34 -9.26 1.42
N ASP A 188 9.19 -10.45 0.81
CA ASP A 188 9.76 -11.72 1.32
C ASP A 188 11.28 -11.75 1.38
N TYR A 189 11.94 -10.89 0.61
CA TYR A 189 13.40 -10.84 0.55
C TYR A 189 14.02 -10.23 1.79
N SER A 190 13.22 -9.49 2.54
CA SER A 190 13.69 -8.75 3.69
C SER A 190 12.54 -8.57 4.68
N ASN A 191 12.79 -8.77 5.96
CA ASN A 191 11.88 -8.35 7.02
C ASN A 191 11.74 -6.82 7.12
N ASN A 192 12.35 -6.09 6.18
CA ASN A 192 12.37 -4.65 6.08
C ASN A 192 11.63 -4.19 4.81
N GLY A 193 11.34 -2.91 4.72
CA GLY A 193 10.86 -2.31 3.48
C GLY A 193 11.93 -2.36 2.40
N VAL A 194 11.51 -2.41 1.13
CA VAL A 194 12.40 -2.38 -0.02
C VAL A 194 12.11 -1.15 -0.85
N THR A 195 13.15 -0.39 -1.14
CA THR A 195 13.10 0.71 -2.09
C THR A 195 13.98 0.39 -3.30
N TYR A 196 13.39 0.51 -4.47
CA TYR A 196 14.14 0.54 -5.71
C TYR A 196 14.59 1.98 -5.97
N LEU A 197 15.89 2.18 -6.09
CA LEU A 197 16.52 3.49 -6.27
C LEU A 197 17.29 3.50 -7.59
N ASN A 198 16.97 4.48 -8.45
CA ASN A 198 17.76 4.81 -9.62
C ASN A 198 18.41 6.16 -9.43
N LEU A 199 19.72 6.23 -9.63
CA LEU A 199 20.50 7.47 -9.66
C LEU A 199 21.15 7.64 -11.02
N TYR A 200 21.24 8.89 -11.50
CA TYR A 200 21.69 9.19 -12.87
C TYR A 200 22.89 10.12 -12.88
N SER A 201 23.85 9.83 -13.74
CA SER A 201 24.98 10.70 -14.02
C SER A 201 24.66 11.79 -15.05
N GLU A 202 23.58 11.62 -15.81
CA GLU A 202 23.11 12.56 -16.81
C GLU A 202 21.63 12.88 -16.60
N LYS A 203 21.15 13.92 -17.28
CA LYS A 203 19.74 14.34 -17.17
C LYS A 203 18.81 13.23 -17.59
N PHE A 204 17.81 12.99 -16.76
CA PHE A 204 16.77 12.00 -17.03
C PHE A 204 15.53 12.67 -17.59
N ASP A 205 14.99 12.13 -18.68
CA ASP A 205 13.70 12.52 -19.23
C ASP A 205 12.59 11.65 -18.65
N GLN A 206 11.78 12.27 -17.82
CA GLN A 206 10.66 11.57 -17.16
C GLN A 206 9.56 11.14 -18.13
N THR A 207 9.46 11.79 -19.31
CA THR A 207 8.43 11.48 -20.29
C THR A 207 8.76 10.20 -21.04
N THR A 208 10.03 10.00 -21.37
CA THR A 208 10.49 8.82 -22.12
C THR A 208 11.04 7.72 -21.23
N GLY A 209 11.27 7.99 -19.97
CA GLY A 209 11.90 7.04 -19.04
C GLY A 209 13.38 6.77 -19.34
N SER A 210 14.05 7.66 -20.06
CA SER A 210 15.40 7.43 -20.59
C SER A 210 16.37 8.53 -20.15
N LEU A 211 17.67 8.20 -20.16
CA LEU A 211 18.73 9.22 -20.05
C LEU A 211 18.78 10.08 -21.30
N VAL A 212 19.07 11.37 -21.12
CA VAL A 212 19.33 12.30 -22.23
C VAL A 212 20.83 12.28 -22.49
N GLY A 213 21.24 11.55 -23.54
CA GLY A 213 22.65 11.39 -23.90
C GLY A 213 23.29 10.12 -23.32
N ASP A 214 24.61 10.05 -23.40
CA ASP A 214 25.41 8.94 -22.89
C ASP A 214 25.69 9.11 -21.40
N GLY A 215 25.04 8.31 -20.58
CA GLY A 215 25.17 8.40 -19.13
C GLY A 215 25.14 7.03 -18.45
N ILE A 216 25.27 7.06 -17.12
CA ILE A 216 25.20 5.87 -16.28
C ILE A 216 23.99 5.99 -15.39
N ASN A 217 23.24 4.90 -15.33
CA ASN A 217 22.17 4.67 -14.38
C ASN A 217 22.66 3.66 -13.35
N LEU A 218 22.69 4.04 -12.08
CA LEU A 218 22.88 3.13 -10.98
C LEU A 218 21.52 2.74 -10.39
N ALA A 219 21.16 1.49 -10.58
CA ALA A 219 19.93 0.91 -10.06
C ALA A 219 20.22 0.01 -8.86
N MET A 220 19.52 0.24 -7.76
CA MET A 220 19.71 -0.51 -6.52
C MET A 220 18.36 -0.89 -5.93
N MET A 221 18.26 -2.09 -5.35
CA MET A 221 17.21 -2.46 -4.43
C MET A 221 17.78 -2.36 -3.01
N ILE A 222 17.24 -1.44 -2.23
CA ILE A 222 17.71 -1.16 -0.87
C ILE A 222 16.68 -1.71 0.11
N ALA A 223 17.11 -2.69 0.93
CA ALA A 223 16.32 -3.14 2.07
C ALA A 223 16.61 -2.26 3.28
N HIS A 224 15.57 -1.69 3.88
CA HIS A 224 15.69 -0.78 5.02
C HIS A 224 14.50 -0.97 5.96
N LYS A 225 14.57 -0.41 7.16
CA LYS A 225 13.42 -0.39 8.05
C LYS A 225 12.22 0.22 7.33
N ARG A 226 11.03 -0.31 7.65
CA ARG A 226 9.79 0.21 7.08
C ARG A 226 9.71 1.70 7.33
N MET A 227 9.56 2.45 6.25
CA MET A 227 9.45 3.91 6.34
C MET A 227 8.16 4.32 7.04
N ASN A 228 8.26 5.31 7.92
CA ASN A 228 7.09 6.04 8.35
C ASN A 228 6.50 6.77 7.15
N ARG A 229 5.21 6.68 6.94
CA ARG A 229 4.52 7.21 5.77
C ARG A 229 4.53 8.71 5.64
N THR A 230 4.80 9.40 6.71
CA THR A 230 4.96 10.86 6.69
C THR A 230 6.29 11.31 6.09
N THR A 231 7.32 10.51 6.10
CA THR A 231 8.65 10.93 5.65
C THR A 231 9.10 10.34 4.32
N TYR A 232 8.71 9.12 3.98
CA TYR A 232 9.12 8.40 2.77
C TYR A 232 10.61 8.51 2.45
N CYS A 233 11.44 8.57 3.48
CA CYS A 233 12.87 8.72 3.34
C CYS A 233 13.56 7.37 3.56
N ILE A 234 14.56 7.07 2.74
CA ILE A 234 15.52 6.01 3.02
C ILE A 234 16.36 6.50 4.21
N GLU A 235 16.49 5.66 5.25
CA GLU A 235 17.34 6.01 6.38
C GLU A 235 18.80 6.17 5.92
N GLY A 236 19.46 7.21 6.42
CA GLY A 236 20.91 7.39 6.19
C GLY A 236 21.69 6.25 6.81
N GLY A 237 22.62 5.70 6.08
CA GLY A 237 23.44 4.59 6.57
C GLY A 237 24.30 3.96 5.49
N THR A 238 25.02 2.90 5.86
CA THR A 238 25.78 2.07 4.93
C THR A 238 24.93 0.85 4.56
N TYR A 239 24.73 0.64 3.28
CA TYR A 239 24.03 -0.51 2.73
C TYR A 239 25.06 -1.45 2.09
N VAL A 240 25.03 -2.71 2.48
CA VAL A 240 25.96 -3.74 2.00
C VAL A 240 25.27 -4.70 1.03
N ASP A 241 26.04 -5.33 0.16
CA ASP A 241 25.50 -6.34 -0.76
C ASP A 241 24.92 -7.51 0.05
N ALA A 242 23.70 -7.90 -0.26
CA ALA A 242 23.00 -9.01 0.42
C ALA A 242 23.60 -10.41 0.12
N LYS A 243 24.58 -10.49 -0.77
CA LYS A 243 25.26 -11.75 -1.12
C LYS A 243 26.53 -12.01 -0.31
N THR A 244 26.90 -11.11 0.58
CA THR A 244 28.10 -11.29 1.45
C THR A 244 27.74 -11.91 2.79
#